data_640cce52ab611668063e236c1add6f89
#
_entry.id   640cce52ab611668063e236c1add6f89
#
_cell.length_a   1.000
_cell.length_b   1.000
_cell.length_c   1.000
_cell.angle_alpha   90.00
_cell.angle_beta   90.00
_cell.angle_gamma   90.00
#
_symmetry.space_group_name_H-M   'P 1'
#
loop_
_entity.id
_entity.type
_entity.pdbx_description
1 polymer ?
#
loop_
_entity_poly.entity_id
_entity_poly.type
_entity_poly.pdbx_seq_one_letter_code
_entity_poly.pdbx_strand_id
1 'polypeptide(L)'
;MSETRLLTARLFGLGLAVLGSLAIHGASAPAMAAEDGPGPNLVIEVTGSNSGTIVIDLLPDVAPKHVEQITALAAEGAYDGVVFHRVIDGFMAQTGDVASGKLGGDLSMAGTGGSARPDLVAEFSSLPFDRGTVGMARSASPDSANSQFFIMFAPAPHLDGQYTVVGQVIQGMDVVDAIKKGEEADNGSVSEPDYMSKVTVQQ
;
A
#
# COMPACT_ATOMS: atom_id res chain seq x y z
N MET A 1 -5.33 -72.33 -66.73
CA MET A 1 -3.99 -72.04 -66.28
C MET A 1 -3.89 -70.52 -66.14
N SER A 2 -3.98 -70.07 -64.97
CA SER A 2 -3.31 -68.84 -64.49
C SER A 2 -3.85 -68.48 -63.13
N GLU A 3 -2.92 -68.31 -62.23
CA GLU A 3 -3.16 -68.15 -60.77
C GLU A 3 -3.58 -66.73 -60.40
N THR A 4 -4.56 -66.67 -59.54
CA THR A 4 -5.02 -65.44 -58.90
C THR A 4 -4.15 -65.17 -57.66
N ARG A 5 -3.41 -64.05 -57.63
CA ARG A 5 -2.76 -63.55 -56.43
C ARG A 5 -3.58 -62.45 -55.78
N LEU A 6 -4.03 -62.72 -54.56
CA LEU A 6 -4.66 -61.77 -53.66
C LEU A 6 -3.59 -60.78 -53.11
N LEU A 7 -3.85 -59.49 -53.31
CA LEU A 7 -3.08 -58.41 -52.64
C LEU A 7 -3.91 -57.94 -51.40
N THR A 8 -3.40 -58.21 -50.21
CA THR A 8 -3.95 -57.66 -48.99
C THR A 8 -3.48 -56.22 -48.78
N ALA A 9 -4.43 -55.28 -48.79
CA ALA A 9 -4.20 -53.89 -48.45
C ALA A 9 -4.20 -53.71 -46.94
N ARG A 10 -3.09 -53.23 -46.37
CA ARG A 10 -2.98 -52.83 -44.96
C ARG A 10 -3.46 -51.37 -44.87
N LEU A 11 -4.55 -51.13 -44.12
CA LEU A 11 -4.95 -49.80 -43.69
C LEU A 11 -3.98 -49.32 -42.61
N PHE A 12 -3.28 -48.21 -42.88
CA PHE A 12 -2.61 -47.46 -41.85
C PHE A 12 -3.59 -46.46 -41.24
N GLY A 13 -3.98 -46.67 -39.99
CA GLY A 13 -4.75 -45.70 -39.24
C GLY A 13 -3.85 -44.53 -38.78
N LEU A 14 -4.18 -43.34 -39.24
CA LEU A 14 -3.53 -42.10 -38.83
C LEU A 14 -4.20 -41.66 -37.49
N GLY A 15 -3.54 -41.91 -36.39
CA GLY A 15 -3.95 -41.45 -35.08
C GLY A 15 -3.65 -39.95 -34.94
N LEU A 16 -4.69 -39.09 -34.92
CA LEU A 16 -4.59 -37.68 -34.65
C LEU A 16 -4.46 -37.48 -33.11
N ALA A 17 -3.21 -37.24 -32.64
CA ALA A 17 -2.98 -36.87 -31.25
C ALA A 17 -3.36 -35.39 -31.03
N VAL A 18 -4.50 -35.15 -30.41
CA VAL A 18 -4.89 -33.83 -29.90
C VAL A 18 -4.07 -33.53 -28.64
N LEU A 19 -3.02 -32.73 -28.79
CA LEU A 19 -2.28 -32.14 -27.66
C LEU A 19 -3.16 -31.05 -27.03
N GLY A 20 -3.90 -31.42 -25.99
CA GLY A 20 -4.61 -30.46 -25.15
C GLY A 20 -3.58 -29.65 -24.33
N SER A 21 -3.38 -28.38 -24.70
CA SER A 21 -2.62 -27.43 -23.86
C SER A 21 -3.41 -27.16 -22.59
N LEU A 22 -2.96 -27.75 -21.47
CA LEU A 22 -3.46 -27.46 -20.14
C LEU A 22 -2.89 -26.07 -19.76
N ALA A 23 -3.68 -25.01 -19.89
CA ALA A 23 -3.34 -23.70 -19.36
C ALA A 23 -3.38 -23.80 -17.83
N ILE A 24 -2.21 -23.85 -17.20
CA ILE A 24 -2.08 -23.73 -15.76
C ILE A 24 -2.35 -22.26 -15.44
N HIS A 25 -3.56 -21.94 -15.02
CA HIS A 25 -3.86 -20.67 -14.37
C HIS A 25 -3.18 -20.72 -13.00
N GLY A 26 -2.03 -20.05 -12.91
CA GLY A 26 -1.36 -19.80 -11.64
C GLY A 26 -2.31 -18.97 -10.76
N ALA A 27 -3.02 -19.61 -9.84
CA ALA A 27 -3.67 -18.90 -8.77
C ALA A 27 -2.55 -18.27 -7.94
N SER A 28 -2.44 -16.92 -7.98
CA SER A 28 -1.65 -16.18 -7.00
C SER A 28 -2.17 -16.58 -5.61
N ALA A 29 -1.29 -17.15 -4.79
CA ALA A 29 -1.62 -17.35 -3.39
C ALA A 29 -2.00 -15.98 -2.79
N PRO A 30 -3.06 -15.88 -1.97
CA PRO A 30 -3.37 -14.65 -1.27
C PRO A 30 -2.12 -14.26 -0.46
N ALA A 31 -1.68 -12.99 -0.59
CA ALA A 31 -0.64 -12.47 0.26
C ALA A 31 -1.10 -12.68 1.72
N MET A 32 -0.31 -13.41 2.52
CA MET A 32 -0.60 -13.56 3.94
C MET A 32 -0.66 -12.15 4.54
N ALA A 33 -1.73 -11.83 5.26
CA ALA A 33 -1.76 -10.61 6.07
C ALA A 33 -0.60 -10.69 7.07
N ALA A 34 0.08 -9.57 7.31
CA ALA A 34 1.10 -9.51 8.35
C ALA A 34 0.45 -9.84 9.71
N GLU A 35 1.18 -10.51 10.58
CA GLU A 35 0.69 -10.81 11.93
C GLU A 35 0.65 -9.53 12.76
N ASP A 36 -0.37 -9.44 13.64
CA ASP A 36 -0.52 -8.35 14.61
C ASP A 36 0.59 -8.47 15.67
N GLY A 37 1.36 -7.41 15.83
CA GLY A 37 2.46 -7.33 16.80
C GLY A 37 1.98 -6.85 18.17
N PRO A 38 2.91 -6.63 19.13
CA PRO A 38 2.58 -6.16 20.49
C PRO A 38 2.32 -4.64 20.56
N GLY A 39 2.49 -3.91 19.46
CA GLY A 39 2.30 -2.46 19.39
C GLY A 39 0.84 -2.04 19.32
N PRO A 40 0.57 -0.72 19.45
CA PRO A 40 -0.77 -0.22 19.22
C PRO A 40 -1.12 -0.26 17.73
N ASN A 41 -2.39 -0.48 17.44
CA ASN A 41 -2.94 -0.47 16.08
C ASN A 41 -3.52 0.90 15.73
N LEU A 42 -3.13 1.44 14.56
CA LEU A 42 -3.79 2.60 13.97
C LEU A 42 -4.91 2.12 13.05
N VAL A 43 -6.15 2.41 13.41
CA VAL A 43 -7.32 2.04 12.63
C VAL A 43 -7.81 3.25 11.86
N ILE A 44 -7.86 3.15 10.53
CA ILE A 44 -8.22 4.22 9.60
C ILE A 44 -9.50 3.82 8.86
N GLU A 45 -10.56 4.60 9.02
CA GLU A 45 -11.76 4.51 8.19
C GLU A 45 -11.57 5.38 6.95
N VAL A 46 -11.53 4.76 5.78
CA VAL A 46 -11.42 5.45 4.48
C VAL A 46 -12.80 5.71 3.91
N THR A 47 -12.98 6.90 3.33
CA THR A 47 -14.21 7.31 2.63
C THR A 47 -13.85 8.14 1.41
N GLY A 48 -14.69 8.08 0.37
CA GLY A 48 -14.52 8.83 -0.88
C GLY A 48 -15.07 8.07 -2.06
N SER A 49 -14.28 7.90 -3.10
CA SER A 49 -14.58 7.02 -4.25
C SER A 49 -14.57 5.54 -3.84
N ASN A 50 -13.83 5.22 -2.79
CA ASN A 50 -13.76 3.94 -2.12
C ASN A 50 -14.05 4.10 -0.63
N SER A 51 -14.39 3.00 0.05
CA SER A 51 -14.61 2.99 1.51
C SER A 51 -14.19 1.65 2.11
N GLY A 52 -13.70 1.71 3.34
CA GLY A 52 -13.28 0.52 4.08
C GLY A 52 -12.40 0.87 5.26
N THR A 53 -11.91 -0.14 5.94
CA THR A 53 -11.04 0.01 7.11
C THR A 53 -9.65 -0.52 6.80
N ILE A 54 -8.63 0.27 7.15
CA ILE A 54 -7.22 -0.12 7.12
C ILE A 54 -6.76 -0.23 8.57
N VAL A 55 -6.09 -1.34 8.92
CA VAL A 55 -5.46 -1.51 10.24
C VAL A 55 -3.95 -1.62 10.05
N ILE A 56 -3.23 -0.74 10.73
CA ILE A 56 -1.76 -0.68 10.71
C ILE A 56 -1.26 -1.06 12.11
N ASP A 57 -0.50 -2.15 12.20
CA ASP A 57 0.29 -2.47 13.38
C ASP A 57 1.47 -1.48 13.45
N LEU A 58 1.52 -0.66 14.49
CA LEU A 58 2.59 0.32 14.70
C LEU A 58 3.75 -0.34 15.44
N LEU A 59 4.97 0.05 15.09
CA LEU A 59 6.22 -0.56 15.56
C LEU A 59 6.98 0.34 16.53
N PRO A 60 6.53 0.48 17.81
CA PRO A 60 7.18 1.37 18.79
C PRO A 60 8.61 0.95 19.15
N ASP A 61 8.95 -0.33 18.99
CA ASP A 61 10.33 -0.82 19.21
C ASP A 61 11.29 -0.41 18.09
N VAL A 62 10.75 -0.04 16.90
CA VAL A 62 11.51 0.38 15.72
C VAL A 62 11.62 1.90 15.64
N ALA A 63 10.51 2.60 15.85
CA ALA A 63 10.42 4.06 15.70
C ALA A 63 9.61 4.68 16.85
N PRO A 64 10.11 4.62 18.11
CA PRO A 64 9.35 5.01 19.29
C PRO A 64 8.80 6.44 19.23
N LYS A 65 9.61 7.42 18.77
CA LYS A 65 9.19 8.82 18.72
C LYS A 65 8.16 9.10 17.63
N HIS A 66 8.30 8.44 16.48
CA HIS A 66 7.34 8.57 15.40
C HIS A 66 6.00 7.92 15.76
N VAL A 67 6.02 6.74 16.38
CA VAL A 67 4.80 6.05 16.85
C VAL A 67 4.11 6.87 17.94
N GLU A 68 4.87 7.43 18.90
CA GLU A 68 4.34 8.34 19.93
C GLU A 68 3.61 9.54 19.30
N GLN A 69 4.20 10.17 18.27
CA GLN A 69 3.59 11.32 17.62
C GLN A 69 2.35 10.96 16.79
N ILE A 70 2.40 9.86 16.01
CA ILE A 70 1.26 9.37 15.24
C ILE A 70 0.08 9.05 16.17
N THR A 71 0.32 8.31 17.24
CA THR A 71 -0.74 7.93 18.20
C THR A 71 -1.32 9.14 18.91
N ALA A 72 -0.49 10.12 19.27
CA ALA A 72 -0.97 11.36 19.88
C ALA A 72 -1.86 12.16 18.91
N LEU A 73 -1.42 12.33 17.64
CA LEU A 73 -2.20 13.04 16.63
C LEU A 73 -3.53 12.31 16.31
N ALA A 74 -3.52 10.98 16.28
CA ALA A 74 -4.73 10.19 16.10
C ALA A 74 -5.71 10.35 17.29
N ALA A 75 -5.20 10.30 18.51
CA ALA A 75 -6.00 10.50 19.72
C ALA A 75 -6.61 11.91 19.82
N GLU A 76 -5.95 12.92 19.27
CA GLU A 76 -6.44 14.29 19.14
C GLU A 76 -7.46 14.47 18.01
N GLY A 77 -7.67 13.44 17.17
CA GLY A 77 -8.49 13.53 15.97
C GLY A 77 -7.87 14.40 14.88
N ALA A 78 -6.55 14.63 14.95
CA ALA A 78 -5.85 15.47 13.98
C ALA A 78 -5.89 14.89 12.57
N TYR A 79 -5.98 13.58 12.42
CA TYR A 79 -6.05 12.89 11.13
C TYR A 79 -7.47 12.81 10.56
N ASP A 80 -8.53 13.09 11.34
CA ASP A 80 -9.90 13.02 10.85
C ASP A 80 -10.12 14.04 9.72
N GLY A 81 -10.64 13.58 8.58
CA GLY A 81 -10.84 14.38 7.37
C GLY A 81 -9.59 14.66 6.54
N VAL A 82 -8.43 14.07 6.87
CA VAL A 82 -7.20 14.24 6.08
C VAL A 82 -7.24 13.37 4.84
N VAL A 83 -6.90 13.94 3.69
CA VAL A 83 -6.98 13.30 2.38
C VAL A 83 -5.70 12.52 2.02
N PHE A 84 -5.85 11.54 1.13
CA PHE A 84 -4.72 10.92 0.42
C PHE A 84 -4.34 11.81 -0.76
N HIS A 85 -3.49 12.80 -0.52
CA HIS A 85 -3.20 13.87 -1.46
C HIS A 85 -2.24 13.48 -2.59
N ARG A 86 -1.42 12.44 -2.37
CA ARG A 86 -0.45 11.95 -3.35
C ARG A 86 -0.47 10.43 -3.40
N VAL A 87 -0.90 9.87 -4.53
CA VAL A 87 -1.05 8.41 -4.71
C VAL A 87 -0.50 8.03 -6.07
N ILE A 88 0.61 7.28 -6.07
CA ILE A 88 1.28 6.81 -7.28
C ILE A 88 1.04 5.31 -7.41
N ASP A 89 0.38 4.90 -8.49
CA ASP A 89 0.09 3.49 -8.75
C ASP A 89 1.35 2.65 -8.77
N GLY A 90 1.29 1.46 -8.16
CA GLY A 90 2.44 0.55 -8.05
C GLY A 90 3.56 1.04 -7.13
N PHE A 91 3.42 2.22 -6.48
CA PHE A 91 4.43 2.75 -5.56
C PHE A 91 3.87 2.95 -4.15
N MET A 92 3.14 4.05 -3.88
CA MET A 92 2.65 4.33 -2.52
C MET A 92 1.41 5.26 -2.51
N ALA A 93 0.67 5.24 -1.40
CA ALA A 93 -0.37 6.21 -1.04
C ALA A 93 0.11 7.08 0.13
N GLN A 94 0.23 8.39 -0.06
CA GLN A 94 0.69 9.36 0.94
C GLN A 94 -0.47 10.20 1.46
N THR A 95 -0.49 10.40 2.78
CA THR A 95 -1.51 11.13 3.54
C THR A 95 -0.90 11.79 4.78
N GLY A 96 -1.72 12.27 5.69
CA GLY A 96 -1.28 12.74 7.01
C GLY A 96 -0.87 14.20 7.09
N ASP A 97 -1.14 15.02 6.05
CA ASP A 97 -0.98 16.48 6.15
C ASP A 97 -2.15 17.08 6.94
N VAL A 98 -1.96 17.19 8.25
CA VAL A 98 -3.02 17.68 9.15
C VAL A 98 -3.27 19.18 9.07
N ALA A 99 -2.34 19.95 8.47
CA ALA A 99 -2.49 21.40 8.31
C ALA A 99 -3.19 21.76 7.00
N SER A 100 -2.71 21.23 5.86
CA SER A 100 -3.14 21.66 4.53
C SER A 100 -3.95 20.58 3.78
N GLY A 101 -4.02 19.37 4.31
CA GLY A 101 -4.67 18.22 3.66
C GLY A 101 -6.07 17.89 4.19
N LYS A 102 -6.82 18.85 4.71
CA LYS A 102 -8.19 18.61 5.24
C LYS A 102 -9.25 18.72 4.15
N LEU A 103 -10.14 17.75 4.11
CA LEU A 103 -11.33 17.77 3.23
C LEU A 103 -12.14 19.06 3.47
N GLY A 104 -12.57 19.69 2.39
CA GLY A 104 -13.32 20.96 2.45
C GLY A 104 -12.45 22.21 2.62
N GLY A 105 -11.13 22.08 2.80
CA GLY A 105 -10.15 23.15 2.75
C GLY A 105 -9.59 23.38 1.35
N ASP A 106 -8.63 24.30 1.26
CA ASP A 106 -7.83 24.50 0.03
C ASP A 106 -6.74 23.42 -0.05
N LEU A 107 -6.92 22.46 -0.93
CA LEU A 107 -5.99 21.33 -1.13
C LEU A 107 -4.80 21.69 -2.05
N SER A 108 -4.69 22.91 -2.56
CA SER A 108 -3.57 23.32 -3.43
C SER A 108 -2.21 23.21 -2.75
N MET A 109 -2.19 23.27 -1.42
CA MET A 109 -0.99 23.13 -0.58
C MET A 109 -0.90 21.77 0.12
N ALA A 110 -1.80 20.83 -0.18
CA ALA A 110 -1.78 19.52 0.45
C ALA A 110 -0.45 18.79 0.16
N GLY A 111 0.13 18.21 1.22
CA GLY A 111 1.45 17.60 1.16
C GLY A 111 2.61 18.51 1.58
N THR A 112 2.37 19.80 1.81
CA THR A 112 3.41 20.75 2.24
C THR A 112 3.37 21.08 3.74
N GLY A 113 2.28 20.68 4.43
CA GLY A 113 2.07 20.99 5.84
C GLY A 113 2.44 19.82 6.77
N GLY A 114 2.32 20.10 8.06
CA GLY A 114 2.52 19.14 9.15
C GLY A 114 1.69 19.53 10.36
N SER A 115 1.95 18.93 11.49
CA SER A 115 1.33 19.33 12.76
C SER A 115 2.08 20.49 13.40
N ALA A 116 1.51 21.11 14.45
CA ALA A 116 2.19 22.10 15.28
C ALA A 116 3.25 21.47 16.22
N ARG A 117 3.41 20.17 16.22
CA ARG A 117 4.43 19.46 17.00
C ARG A 117 5.79 19.60 16.34
N PRO A 118 6.89 19.44 17.07
CA PRO A 118 8.24 19.45 16.51
C PRO A 118 8.43 18.39 15.44
N ASP A 119 9.29 18.68 14.48
CA ASP A 119 9.80 17.66 13.56
C ASP A 119 10.62 16.59 14.34
N LEU A 120 10.66 15.40 13.79
CA LEU A 120 11.25 14.22 14.42
C LEU A 120 12.60 13.88 13.78
N VAL A 121 13.56 13.58 14.62
CA VAL A 121 14.84 13.00 14.19
C VAL A 121 14.57 11.60 13.62
N ALA A 122 15.24 11.27 12.50
CA ALA A 122 15.06 10.00 11.83
C ALA A 122 15.34 8.79 12.74
N GLU A 123 14.48 7.79 12.66
CA GLU A 123 14.62 6.49 13.34
C GLU A 123 14.73 5.38 12.27
N PHE A 124 15.84 5.41 11.49
CA PHE A 124 16.05 4.45 10.42
C PHE A 124 16.31 3.05 10.97
N SER A 125 15.80 2.05 10.27
CA SER A 125 15.95 0.63 10.59
C SER A 125 16.39 -0.17 9.37
N SER A 126 16.67 -1.46 9.57
CA SER A 126 16.96 -2.41 8.49
C SER A 126 15.71 -3.07 7.91
N LEU A 127 14.51 -2.67 8.35
CA LEU A 127 13.26 -3.21 7.80
C LEU A 127 13.09 -2.74 6.36
N PRO A 128 12.70 -3.64 5.44
CA PRO A 128 12.51 -3.30 4.04
C PRO A 128 11.20 -2.54 3.82
N PHE A 129 11.17 -1.72 2.78
CA PHE A 129 9.94 -1.12 2.27
C PHE A 129 9.25 -2.09 1.31
N ASP A 130 8.65 -3.13 1.85
CA ASP A 130 7.82 -4.08 1.13
C ASP A 130 6.35 -3.62 1.04
N ARG A 131 5.51 -4.36 0.31
CA ARG A 131 4.08 -4.08 0.22
C ARG A 131 3.44 -4.02 1.60
N GLY A 132 2.68 -2.95 1.86
CA GLY A 132 1.99 -2.70 3.12
C GLY A 132 2.86 -2.06 4.21
N THR A 133 4.19 -1.92 4.01
CA THR A 133 5.04 -1.16 4.93
C THR A 133 4.60 0.30 4.97
N VAL A 134 4.55 0.87 6.17
CA VAL A 134 4.21 2.27 6.42
C VAL A 134 5.45 3.04 6.82
N GLY A 135 5.76 4.09 6.05
CA GLY A 135 6.91 4.97 6.28
C GLY A 135 6.50 6.41 6.53
N MET A 136 7.35 7.15 7.28
CA MET A 136 7.16 8.59 7.46
C MET A 136 7.60 9.37 6.24
N ALA A 137 6.72 10.25 5.75
CA ALA A 137 7.11 11.24 4.75
C ALA A 137 7.94 12.35 5.41
N ARG A 138 8.86 12.93 4.62
CA ARG A 138 9.77 13.99 5.06
C ARG A 138 10.16 14.90 3.89
N SER A 139 10.74 16.05 4.21
CA SER A 139 11.38 16.93 3.23
C SER A 139 12.78 16.40 2.83
N ALA A 140 13.63 17.25 2.28
CA ALA A 140 15.01 16.87 1.96
C ALA A 140 15.85 16.50 3.19
N SER A 141 15.57 17.09 4.36
CA SER A 141 16.24 16.73 5.61
C SER A 141 15.72 15.41 6.14
N PRO A 142 16.59 14.45 6.53
CA PRO A 142 16.17 13.23 7.22
C PRO A 142 15.37 13.49 8.49
N ASP A 143 15.70 14.56 9.21
CA ASP A 143 15.13 14.94 10.50
C ASP A 143 13.99 15.95 10.33
N SER A 144 13.12 15.76 9.35
CA SER A 144 11.99 16.63 9.06
C SER A 144 10.65 15.89 8.93
N ALA A 145 10.58 14.65 9.38
CA ALA A 145 9.32 13.94 9.49
C ALA A 145 8.44 14.59 10.57
N ASN A 146 7.12 14.66 10.33
CA ASN A 146 6.20 15.29 11.27
C ASN A 146 4.90 14.50 11.43
N SER A 147 3.91 14.71 10.56
CA SER A 147 2.61 14.04 10.64
C SER A 147 2.31 13.17 9.41
N GLN A 148 2.97 13.43 8.28
CA GLN A 148 2.68 12.75 7.04
C GLN A 148 3.33 11.37 6.99
N PHE A 149 2.60 10.39 6.46
CA PHE A 149 3.07 9.03 6.25
C PHE A 149 2.57 8.48 4.90
N PHE A 150 3.18 7.39 4.45
CA PHE A 150 2.79 6.71 3.22
C PHE A 150 2.72 5.19 3.42
N ILE A 151 1.85 4.54 2.64
CA ILE A 151 1.64 3.09 2.64
C ILE A 151 2.11 2.55 1.30
N MET A 152 2.95 1.52 1.30
CA MET A 152 3.53 0.94 0.09
C MET A 152 2.53 0.03 -0.64
N PHE A 153 2.39 0.21 -1.96
CA PHE A 153 1.68 -0.74 -2.84
C PHE A 153 2.56 -1.91 -3.26
N ALA A 154 3.86 -1.68 -3.40
CA ALA A 154 4.83 -2.67 -3.87
C ALA A 154 6.20 -2.44 -3.21
N PRO A 155 7.13 -3.40 -3.28
CA PRO A 155 8.48 -3.24 -2.74
C PRO A 155 9.24 -2.06 -3.38
N ALA A 156 9.96 -1.29 -2.54
CA ALA A 156 10.77 -0.15 -2.94
C ALA A 156 12.14 -0.15 -2.23
N PRO A 157 13.06 -1.05 -2.60
CA PRO A 157 14.35 -1.19 -1.91
C PRO A 157 15.21 0.07 -1.87
N HIS A 158 14.95 1.03 -2.75
CA HIS A 158 15.64 2.32 -2.77
C HIS A 158 15.27 3.24 -1.59
N LEU A 159 14.23 2.90 -0.81
CA LEU A 159 13.83 3.60 0.41
C LEU A 159 14.46 2.98 1.66
N ASP A 160 14.98 1.76 1.58
CA ASP A 160 15.51 1.03 2.73
C ASP A 160 16.64 1.82 3.41
N GLY A 161 16.55 1.95 4.74
CA GLY A 161 17.51 2.70 5.53
C GLY A 161 17.54 4.22 5.29
N GLN A 162 16.61 4.76 4.46
CA GLN A 162 16.54 6.20 4.15
C GLN A 162 15.26 6.88 4.62
N TYR A 163 14.26 6.09 5.01
CA TYR A 163 13.02 6.55 5.60
C TYR A 163 12.72 5.76 6.87
N THR A 164 12.04 6.39 7.82
CA THR A 164 11.64 5.75 9.08
C THR A 164 10.42 4.86 8.82
N VAL A 165 10.55 3.55 9.06
CA VAL A 165 9.43 2.60 9.08
C VAL A 165 8.71 2.73 10.41
N VAL A 166 7.40 2.91 10.38
CA VAL A 166 6.58 3.12 11.59
C VAL A 166 5.54 2.02 11.81
N GLY A 167 5.25 1.21 10.78
CA GLY A 167 4.22 0.18 10.88
C GLY A 167 4.11 -0.70 9.66
N GLN A 168 3.18 -1.64 9.75
CA GLN A 168 2.81 -2.58 8.69
C GLN A 168 1.28 -2.69 8.63
N VAL A 169 0.70 -2.64 7.43
CA VAL A 169 -0.72 -2.93 7.24
C VAL A 169 -0.97 -4.41 7.51
N ILE A 170 -1.82 -4.71 8.49
CA ILE A 170 -2.22 -6.06 8.86
C ILE A 170 -3.61 -6.43 8.34
N GLN A 171 -4.44 -5.41 8.04
CA GLN A 171 -5.77 -5.60 7.46
C GLN A 171 -6.12 -4.46 6.51
N GLY A 172 -6.87 -4.74 5.42
CA GLY A 172 -7.39 -3.71 4.52
C GLY A 172 -6.43 -3.29 3.41
N MET A 173 -5.47 -4.15 3.01
CA MET A 173 -4.63 -3.88 1.84
C MET A 173 -5.43 -3.78 0.53
N ASP A 174 -6.57 -4.40 0.42
CA ASP A 174 -7.53 -4.24 -0.68
C ASP A 174 -8.16 -2.84 -0.68
N VAL A 175 -8.42 -2.27 0.49
CA VAL A 175 -8.86 -0.86 0.64
C VAL A 175 -7.74 0.08 0.22
N VAL A 176 -6.49 -0.18 0.64
CA VAL A 176 -5.31 0.60 0.21
C VAL A 176 -5.17 0.57 -1.32
N ASP A 177 -5.27 -0.61 -1.94
CA ASP A 177 -5.19 -0.76 -3.40
C ASP A 177 -6.28 0.01 -4.15
N ALA A 178 -7.45 0.17 -3.54
CA ALA A 178 -8.59 0.86 -4.13
C ALA A 178 -8.56 2.38 -3.92
N ILE A 179 -7.64 2.94 -3.12
CA ILE A 179 -7.48 4.38 -2.97
C ILE A 179 -7.25 5.03 -4.34
N LYS A 180 -7.97 6.12 -4.61
CA LYS A 180 -7.91 6.85 -5.87
C LYS A 180 -6.49 7.30 -6.18
N LYS A 181 -5.98 6.89 -7.35
CA LYS A 181 -4.65 7.25 -7.83
C LYS A 181 -4.65 8.65 -8.44
N GLY A 182 -3.54 9.34 -8.27
CA GLY A 182 -3.24 10.56 -9.03
C GLY A 182 -2.56 10.26 -10.36
N GLU A 183 -2.50 11.27 -11.22
CA GLU A 183 -1.82 11.16 -12.51
C GLU A 183 -0.30 11.13 -12.31
N GLU A 184 0.39 10.24 -13.01
CA GLU A 184 1.85 10.11 -12.94
C GLU A 184 2.55 11.42 -13.38
N ALA A 185 2.00 12.08 -14.40
CA ALA A 185 2.51 13.35 -14.90
C ALA A 185 2.48 14.48 -13.86
N ASP A 186 1.56 14.40 -12.89
CA ASP A 186 1.41 15.35 -11.78
C ASP A 186 2.01 14.81 -10.47
N ASN A 187 3.00 13.93 -10.57
CA ASN A 187 3.67 13.28 -9.44
C ASN A 187 2.70 12.62 -8.45
N GLY A 188 1.59 12.07 -8.97
CA GLY A 188 0.59 11.36 -8.18
C GLY A 188 -0.37 12.27 -7.40
N SER A 189 -0.42 13.57 -7.69
CA SER A 189 -1.41 14.48 -7.10
C SER A 189 -2.82 14.04 -7.43
N VAL A 190 -3.69 13.94 -6.41
CA VAL A 190 -5.04 13.39 -6.55
C VAL A 190 -6.07 14.50 -6.56
N SER A 191 -6.84 14.61 -7.66
CA SER A 191 -8.04 15.42 -7.70
C SER A 191 -9.23 14.68 -7.07
N GLU A 192 -10.01 15.33 -6.20
CA GLU A 192 -11.10 14.71 -5.45
C GLU A 192 -10.64 13.44 -4.72
N PRO A 193 -9.68 13.57 -3.78
CA PRO A 193 -9.05 12.43 -3.13
C PRO A 193 -9.98 11.71 -2.14
N ASP A 194 -9.75 10.42 -1.95
CA ASP A 194 -10.26 9.69 -0.79
C ASP A 194 -9.61 10.26 0.48
N TYR A 195 -10.27 10.08 1.62
CA TYR A 195 -9.83 10.67 2.89
C TYR A 195 -10.05 9.72 4.08
N MET A 196 -9.31 9.97 5.13
CA MET A 196 -9.49 9.31 6.42
C MET A 196 -10.66 9.96 7.16
N SER A 197 -11.84 9.33 7.14
CA SER A 197 -13.03 9.88 7.81
C SER A 197 -12.92 9.81 9.34
N LYS A 198 -12.25 8.78 9.83
CA LYS A 198 -11.93 8.59 11.24
C LYS A 198 -10.61 7.86 11.41
N VAL A 199 -9.81 8.28 12.38
CA VAL A 199 -8.59 7.58 12.77
C VAL A 199 -8.59 7.37 14.29
N THR A 200 -8.36 6.12 14.71
CA THR A 200 -8.33 5.75 16.13
C THR A 200 -7.14 4.85 16.43
N VAL A 201 -6.74 4.82 17.71
CA VAL A 201 -5.71 3.92 18.22
C VAL A 201 -6.36 2.83 19.04
N GLN A 202 -6.01 1.58 18.76
CA GLN A 202 -6.42 0.40 19.53
C GLN A 202 -5.18 -0.25 20.16
N GLN A 203 -5.34 -0.77 21.37
CA GLN A 203 -4.30 -1.50 22.12
C GLN A 203 -4.46 -2.98 21.87
#